data_415e9b9a5c3373217618ec4324606acc
#
_entry.id   415e9b9a5c3373217618ec4324606acc
#
_cell.length_a   1.000
_cell.length_b   1.000
_cell.length_c   1.000
_cell.angle_alpha   90.00
_cell.angle_beta   90.00
_cell.angle_gamma   90.00
#
_symmetry.space_group_name_H-M   'P 1'
#
loop_
_entity.id
_entity.type
_entity.pdbx_description
1 polymer ?
#
loop_
_entity_poly.entity_id
_entity_poly.type
_entity_poly.pdbx_seq_one_letter_code
_entity_poly.pdbx_strand_id
1 'polypeptide(L)'
;MKKRMMVLLLAAAMGMAMAGCQYGGDADAKSEQGETKKEGTKRSEEKSGLSGTVTLAAAASLEYAFEEELIPAFEELYPKVTIEGVYDSSGKLQQQIESGLAADLFFSAAPTQMNALDEEGMIDSDSIVSLLENKIVLIIPTSLDASFASFEDITDANTVAIGDPKSVPVGQYSQESLTNLGLWDAVSAKASFGTNVTEVLNWVAESSADCGIVYATDAATTDRVKVVAEAPADSLKSPVLYPVAMTKEAPNQEAAEAFYEFILSDDAMTIFESYGFTDYRSAE
;
A
#
# COMPACT_ATOMS: atom_id res chain seq x y z
N MET A 1 -21.38 26.23 -19.13
CA MET A 1 -22.86 26.26 -19.40
C MET A 1 -23.48 25.11 -18.64
N LYS A 2 -24.40 25.45 -17.72
CA LYS A 2 -25.11 24.55 -16.82
C LYS A 2 -26.05 23.61 -17.60
N LYS A 3 -26.09 22.31 -17.28
CA LYS A 3 -27.32 21.51 -17.42
C LYS A 3 -27.54 20.66 -16.17
N ARG A 4 -28.49 21.12 -15.39
CA ARG A 4 -29.21 20.37 -14.35
C ARG A 4 -30.27 19.51 -15.03
N MET A 5 -30.49 18.29 -14.53
CA MET A 5 -31.77 17.55 -14.66
C MET A 5 -31.81 16.62 -13.44
N MET A 6 -32.48 16.90 -12.43
CA MET A 6 -33.88 16.89 -12.04
C MET A 6 -34.50 15.47 -11.94
N VAL A 7 -34.63 15.12 -10.71
CA VAL A 7 -35.48 14.20 -9.93
C VAL A 7 -36.75 13.70 -10.61
N LEU A 8 -37.07 12.43 -10.38
CA LEU A 8 -38.45 11.97 -10.28
C LEU A 8 -38.60 10.88 -9.21
N LEU A 9 -39.24 11.27 -8.12
CA LEU A 9 -39.85 10.41 -7.11
C LEU A 9 -41.05 9.66 -7.73
N LEU A 10 -41.21 8.39 -7.40
CA LEU A 10 -42.52 7.75 -7.39
C LEU A 10 -42.67 6.88 -6.15
N ALA A 11 -43.49 7.37 -5.24
CA ALA A 11 -44.06 6.62 -4.14
C ALA A 11 -45.36 5.91 -4.61
N ALA A 12 -45.53 4.67 -4.24
CA ALA A 12 -46.86 4.05 -4.21
C ALA A 12 -46.94 3.07 -3.05
N ALA A 13 -47.83 3.38 -2.17
CA ALA A 13 -48.22 2.63 -0.98
C ALA A 13 -49.42 1.71 -1.28
N MET A 14 -49.75 0.89 -0.28
CA MET A 14 -51.01 0.09 -0.07
C MET A 14 -50.89 -1.38 -0.51
N GLY A 15 -51.33 -2.32 0.27
CA GLY A 15 -52.24 -2.29 1.41
C GLY A 15 -52.44 -3.67 2.01
N MET A 16 -53.03 -3.63 3.17
CA MET A 16 -53.64 -4.62 4.07
C MET A 16 -54.24 -5.91 3.42
N ALA A 17 -54.22 -7.03 4.11
CA ALA A 17 -55.19 -7.45 5.10
C ALA A 17 -55.06 -8.95 5.44
N MET A 18 -55.05 -9.25 6.71
CA MET A 18 -56.02 -10.00 7.54
C MET A 18 -56.06 -11.51 7.46
N ALA A 19 -55.86 -12.01 8.66
CA ALA A 19 -56.65 -13.01 9.47
C ALA A 19 -56.55 -14.48 9.01
N GLY A 20 -56.04 -15.31 9.87
CA GLY A 20 -56.62 -15.91 11.02
C GLY A 20 -56.65 -17.42 10.89
N CYS A 21 -56.29 -18.09 11.86
CA CYS A 21 -56.90 -19.21 12.56
C CYS A 21 -55.87 -20.21 13.05
N GLN A 22 -55.96 -20.40 14.30
CA GLN A 22 -55.44 -21.32 15.27
C GLN A 22 -55.75 -22.79 14.90
N TYR A 23 -54.76 -23.68 15.02
CA TYR A 23 -55.02 -25.01 15.62
C TYR A 23 -53.70 -25.56 16.16
N GLY A 24 -53.75 -26.11 17.38
CA GLY A 24 -52.62 -26.56 18.13
C GLY A 24 -52.12 -27.95 17.77
N GLY A 25 -50.95 -28.29 18.23
CA GLY A 25 -50.35 -29.61 18.21
C GLY A 25 -48.91 -29.56 18.71
N ASP A 26 -48.69 -30.04 19.93
CA ASP A 26 -47.40 -30.24 20.58
C ASP A 26 -46.46 -31.12 19.74
N ALA A 27 -45.19 -30.74 19.62
CA ALA A 27 -44.06 -31.67 19.59
C ALA A 27 -42.74 -30.89 19.78
N ASP A 28 -42.01 -31.29 20.84
CA ASP A 28 -40.65 -30.86 21.16
C ASP A 28 -39.67 -30.96 19.96
N ALA A 29 -39.04 -29.86 19.61
CA ALA A 29 -37.77 -29.85 18.95
C ALA A 29 -36.94 -28.65 19.45
N LYS A 30 -35.98 -28.95 20.33
CA LYS A 30 -34.91 -28.03 20.70
C LYS A 30 -34.15 -27.65 19.42
N SER A 31 -34.28 -26.42 18.97
CA SER A 31 -33.43 -25.83 17.94
C SER A 31 -32.29 -25.08 18.62
N GLU A 32 -31.08 -25.53 18.40
CA GLU A 32 -29.86 -24.79 18.57
C GLU A 32 -29.84 -23.61 17.58
N GLN A 33 -30.31 -22.45 17.98
CA GLN A 33 -30.25 -21.18 17.25
C GLN A 33 -29.99 -20.03 18.23
N GLY A 34 -28.92 -20.12 19.00
CA GLY A 34 -28.61 -19.12 20.03
C GLY A 34 -27.24 -18.50 20.01
N GLU A 35 -26.25 -19.04 19.28
CA GLU A 35 -24.86 -18.56 19.40
C GLU A 35 -24.40 -17.67 18.25
N THR A 36 -24.79 -17.93 17.03
CA THR A 36 -24.34 -17.11 15.86
C THR A 36 -24.84 -15.65 15.89
N LYS A 37 -26.00 -15.41 16.51
CA LYS A 37 -26.58 -14.06 16.59
C LYS A 37 -25.96 -13.18 17.69
N LYS A 38 -25.37 -13.82 18.72
CA LYS A 38 -24.67 -13.10 19.80
C LYS A 38 -23.25 -12.69 19.42
N GLU A 39 -22.59 -13.48 18.60
CA GLU A 39 -21.25 -13.20 18.13
C GLU A 39 -21.24 -12.05 17.09
N GLY A 40 -22.16 -12.09 16.13
CA GLY A 40 -22.32 -11.01 15.15
C GLY A 40 -22.72 -9.67 15.78
N THR A 41 -23.55 -9.66 16.82
CA THR A 41 -23.96 -8.42 17.52
C THR A 41 -22.84 -7.88 18.41
N LYS A 42 -22.07 -8.76 19.07
CA LYS A 42 -20.91 -8.35 19.88
C LYS A 42 -19.79 -7.75 19.01
N ARG A 43 -19.51 -8.38 17.86
CA ARG A 43 -18.50 -7.91 16.92
C ARG A 43 -18.85 -6.57 16.26
N SER A 44 -20.15 -6.31 15.99
CA SER A 44 -20.60 -5.01 15.48
C SER A 44 -20.63 -3.91 16.55
N GLU A 45 -20.87 -4.25 17.81
CA GLU A 45 -20.82 -3.31 18.94
C GLU A 45 -19.37 -2.95 19.31
N GLU A 46 -18.43 -3.90 19.23
CA GLU A 46 -17.00 -3.68 19.41
C GLU A 46 -16.44 -2.76 18.30
N LYS A 47 -16.79 -2.98 17.03
CA LYS A 47 -16.42 -2.10 15.90
C LYS A 47 -16.89 -0.67 16.10
N SER A 48 -18.06 -0.43 16.66
CA SER A 48 -18.60 0.91 16.91
C SER A 48 -17.97 1.64 18.09
N GLY A 49 -17.16 0.95 18.91
CA GLY A 49 -16.54 1.48 20.13
C GLY A 49 -15.13 2.04 19.92
N LEU A 50 -14.40 1.56 18.90
CA LEU A 50 -13.04 2.01 18.60
C LEU A 50 -13.01 3.50 18.23
N SER A 51 -12.01 4.21 18.72
CA SER A 51 -11.85 5.64 18.44
C SER A 51 -10.40 6.07 18.68
N GLY A 52 -9.99 7.14 18.05
CA GLY A 52 -8.66 7.75 18.20
C GLY A 52 -7.92 7.86 16.88
N THR A 53 -6.65 8.22 16.94
CA THR A 53 -5.79 8.39 15.76
C THR A 53 -4.80 7.24 15.71
N VAL A 54 -4.61 6.69 14.52
CA VAL A 54 -3.59 5.70 14.19
C VAL A 54 -2.61 6.33 13.21
N THR A 55 -1.34 6.34 13.55
CA THR A 55 -0.27 6.86 12.70
C THR A 55 0.33 5.73 11.87
N LEU A 56 0.16 5.79 10.56
CA LEU A 56 0.73 4.87 9.59
C LEU A 56 2.01 5.48 9.00
N ALA A 57 3.17 4.90 9.28
CA ALA A 57 4.42 5.21 8.58
C ALA A 57 4.56 4.27 7.37
N ALA A 58 4.34 4.76 6.16
CA ALA A 58 4.33 3.93 4.95
C ALA A 58 5.25 4.47 3.85
N ALA A 59 5.86 3.54 3.10
CA ALA A 59 6.66 3.90 1.94
C ALA A 59 5.88 4.76 0.95
N ALA A 60 6.54 5.76 0.36
CA ALA A 60 5.91 6.74 -0.54
C ALA A 60 5.15 6.10 -1.72
N SER A 61 5.57 4.93 -2.20
CA SER A 61 4.88 4.19 -3.26
C SER A 61 3.51 3.62 -2.86
N LEU A 62 3.17 3.64 -1.57
CA LEU A 62 1.89 3.19 -1.04
C LEU A 62 0.88 4.34 -0.86
N GLU A 63 1.34 5.60 -0.93
CA GLU A 63 0.55 6.79 -0.60
C GLU A 63 -0.79 6.83 -1.33
N TYR A 64 -0.80 6.63 -2.66
CA TYR A 64 -2.04 6.70 -3.45
C TYR A 64 -3.06 5.63 -3.05
N ALA A 65 -2.63 4.39 -2.84
CA ALA A 65 -3.53 3.31 -2.44
C ALA A 65 -4.15 3.58 -1.05
N PHE A 66 -3.36 4.13 -0.13
CA PHE A 66 -3.85 4.47 1.20
C PHE A 66 -4.77 5.68 1.19
N GLU A 67 -4.34 6.80 0.62
CA GLU A 67 -5.08 8.07 0.72
C GLU A 67 -6.37 8.06 -0.12
N GLU A 68 -6.36 7.42 -1.28
CA GLU A 68 -7.52 7.44 -2.17
C GLU A 68 -8.57 6.39 -1.82
N GLU A 69 -8.19 5.21 -1.33
CA GLU A 69 -9.14 4.10 -1.13
C GLU A 69 -9.05 3.41 0.22
N LEU A 70 -7.86 2.97 0.70
CA LEU A 70 -7.76 2.14 1.90
C LEU A 70 -8.17 2.86 3.18
N ILE A 71 -7.67 4.09 3.39
CA ILE A 71 -8.02 4.91 4.55
C ILE A 71 -9.52 5.26 4.53
N PRO A 72 -10.09 5.79 3.43
CA PRO A 72 -11.53 6.02 3.35
C PRO A 72 -12.37 4.77 3.62
N ALA A 73 -11.99 3.60 3.09
CA ALA A 73 -12.71 2.34 3.30
C ALA A 73 -12.66 1.89 4.77
N PHE A 74 -11.51 2.04 5.43
CA PHE A 74 -11.40 1.72 6.85
C PHE A 74 -12.20 2.68 7.73
N GLU A 75 -12.11 3.99 7.49
CA GLU A 75 -12.83 5.01 8.27
C GLU A 75 -14.35 4.91 8.10
N GLU A 76 -14.85 4.40 6.96
CA GLU A 76 -16.26 4.06 6.79
C GLU A 76 -16.68 2.92 7.75
N LEU A 77 -15.82 1.93 7.97
CA LEU A 77 -16.06 0.83 8.92
C LEU A 77 -15.93 1.27 10.38
N TYR A 78 -15.04 2.23 10.66
CA TYR A 78 -14.70 2.72 11.99
C TYR A 78 -14.74 4.25 12.07
N PRO A 79 -15.93 4.90 12.05
CA PRO A 79 -16.08 6.35 11.86
C PRO A 79 -15.53 7.24 12.97
N LYS A 80 -15.00 6.66 14.06
CA LYS A 80 -14.38 7.39 15.17
C LYS A 80 -12.86 7.19 15.22
N VAL A 81 -12.31 6.41 14.31
CA VAL A 81 -10.88 6.24 14.13
C VAL A 81 -10.44 7.13 12.97
N THR A 82 -9.34 7.82 13.13
CA THR A 82 -8.70 8.59 12.07
C THR A 82 -7.33 7.99 11.78
N ILE A 83 -7.02 7.75 10.52
CA ILE A 83 -5.70 7.30 10.10
C ILE A 83 -4.90 8.51 9.60
N GLU A 84 -3.72 8.73 10.19
CA GLU A 84 -2.78 9.75 9.75
C GLU A 84 -1.59 9.07 9.04
N GLY A 85 -1.51 9.23 7.72
CA GLY A 85 -0.41 8.73 6.89
C GLY A 85 0.83 9.63 6.98
N VAL A 86 1.99 9.02 7.18
CA VAL A 86 3.31 9.66 7.07
C VAL A 86 4.08 8.93 5.98
N TYR A 87 4.28 9.59 4.84
CA TYR A 87 4.85 8.99 3.65
C TYR A 87 6.22 9.56 3.32
N ASP A 88 7.22 8.69 3.22
CA ASP A 88 8.56 9.02 2.72
C ASP A 88 9.27 7.71 2.28
N SER A 89 10.55 7.76 1.96
CA SER A 89 11.34 6.55 1.77
C SER A 89 11.40 5.73 3.07
N SER A 90 11.37 4.41 2.95
CA SER A 90 11.35 3.52 4.13
C SER A 90 12.56 3.75 5.05
N GLY A 91 13.73 4.10 4.50
CA GLY A 91 14.90 4.41 5.32
C GLY A 91 14.78 5.72 6.11
N LYS A 92 14.09 6.74 5.57
CA LYS A 92 13.79 7.95 6.34
C LYS A 92 12.74 7.69 7.41
N LEU A 93 11.71 6.89 7.11
CA LEU A 93 10.70 6.50 8.10
C LEU A 93 11.32 5.68 9.22
N GLN A 94 12.22 4.74 8.90
CA GLN A 94 13.02 4.03 9.89
C GLN A 94 13.74 5.01 10.83
N GLN A 95 14.49 5.97 10.28
CA GLN A 95 15.22 6.98 11.09
C GLN A 95 14.27 7.86 11.91
N GLN A 96 13.06 8.16 11.41
CA GLN A 96 12.07 8.92 12.16
C GLN A 96 11.52 8.10 13.34
N ILE A 97 11.24 6.80 13.13
CA ILE A 97 10.81 5.88 14.21
C ILE A 97 11.93 5.76 15.26
N GLU A 98 13.17 5.52 14.85
CA GLU A 98 14.35 5.51 15.73
C GLU A 98 14.52 6.83 16.51
N SER A 99 14.11 7.95 15.91
CA SER A 99 14.16 9.28 16.52
C SER A 99 12.92 9.64 17.36
N GLY A 100 11.94 8.71 17.50
CA GLY A 100 10.79 8.87 18.36
C GLY A 100 9.49 9.28 17.63
N LEU A 101 9.37 9.05 16.32
CA LEU A 101 8.07 9.11 15.65
C LEU A 101 7.16 8.06 16.27
N ALA A 102 6.06 8.51 16.87
CA ALA A 102 5.05 7.65 17.48
C ALA A 102 4.14 7.02 16.41
N ALA A 103 4.72 6.16 15.56
CA ALA A 103 3.96 5.40 14.58
C ALA A 103 3.31 4.18 15.23
N ASP A 104 2.09 3.85 14.83
CA ASP A 104 1.39 2.62 15.24
C ASP A 104 1.73 1.46 14.30
N LEU A 105 1.85 1.75 12.99
CA LEU A 105 2.22 0.78 11.97
C LEU A 105 3.41 1.30 11.14
N PHE A 106 4.24 0.35 10.70
CA PHE A 106 5.27 0.60 9.70
C PHE A 106 5.06 -0.30 8.49
N PHE A 107 4.99 0.29 7.29
CA PHE A 107 4.86 -0.43 6.03
C PHE A 107 6.02 -0.06 5.11
N SER A 108 6.99 -0.95 5.01
CA SER A 108 8.23 -0.73 4.27
C SER A 108 8.15 -1.24 2.84
N ALA A 109 8.89 -0.62 1.92
CA ALA A 109 9.07 -1.10 0.55
C ALA A 109 10.29 -2.03 0.40
N ALA A 110 10.88 -2.47 1.49
CA ALA A 110 11.91 -3.50 1.52
C ALA A 110 12.03 -4.14 2.92
N PRO A 111 12.41 -5.42 3.00
CA PRO A 111 12.65 -6.11 4.27
C PRO A 111 13.78 -5.49 5.10
N THR A 112 14.77 -4.86 4.47
CA THR A 112 15.96 -4.31 5.14
C THR A 112 15.61 -3.35 6.26
N GLN A 113 14.71 -2.41 6.03
CA GLN A 113 14.31 -1.40 7.01
C GLN A 113 13.42 -1.98 8.12
N MET A 114 12.55 -2.92 7.77
CA MET A 114 11.73 -3.65 8.71
C MET A 114 12.61 -4.47 9.67
N ASN A 115 13.55 -5.23 9.12
CA ASN A 115 14.46 -6.05 9.92
C ASN A 115 15.34 -5.20 10.84
N ALA A 116 15.80 -4.03 10.39
CA ALA A 116 16.58 -3.13 11.21
C ALA A 116 15.80 -2.66 12.46
N LEU A 117 14.54 -2.22 12.29
CA LEU A 117 13.69 -1.81 13.42
C LEU A 117 13.30 -3.01 14.32
N ASP A 118 13.17 -4.21 13.75
CA ASP A 118 12.92 -5.42 14.52
C ASP A 118 14.13 -5.80 15.38
N GLU A 119 15.34 -5.76 14.82
CA GLU A 119 16.60 -6.00 15.56
C GLU A 119 16.80 -5.00 16.71
N GLU A 120 16.34 -3.76 16.54
CA GLU A 120 16.34 -2.73 17.58
C GLU A 120 15.20 -2.90 18.60
N GLY A 121 14.29 -3.84 18.35
CA GLY A 121 13.17 -4.13 19.23
C GLY A 121 12.05 -3.10 19.19
N MET A 122 11.95 -2.31 18.12
CA MET A 122 10.92 -1.28 17.92
C MET A 122 9.66 -1.81 17.22
N ILE A 123 9.75 -2.99 16.60
CA ILE A 123 8.64 -3.66 15.92
C ILE A 123 8.14 -4.84 16.76
N ASP A 124 6.86 -5.12 16.72
CA ASP A 124 6.30 -6.38 17.17
C ASP A 124 6.63 -7.46 16.12
N SER A 125 7.65 -8.27 16.43
CA SER A 125 8.19 -9.29 15.52
C SER A 125 7.14 -10.29 15.06
N ASP A 126 6.15 -10.59 15.91
CA ASP A 126 5.07 -11.54 15.61
C ASP A 126 4.05 -10.96 14.61
N SER A 127 4.07 -9.64 14.41
CA SER A 127 3.21 -8.94 13.46
C SER A 127 3.84 -8.73 12.08
N ILE A 128 5.10 -9.13 11.85
CA ILE A 128 5.75 -8.92 10.55
C ILE A 128 5.15 -9.84 9.51
N VAL A 129 4.54 -9.24 8.46
CA VAL A 129 4.02 -9.96 7.30
C VAL A 129 4.59 -9.36 6.02
N SER A 130 5.24 -10.17 5.18
CA SER A 130 5.58 -9.79 3.80
C SER A 130 4.29 -9.83 2.98
N LEU A 131 3.63 -8.68 2.85
CA LEU A 131 2.26 -8.61 2.36
C LEU A 131 2.17 -8.51 0.83
N LEU A 132 3.00 -7.65 0.24
CA LEU A 132 2.92 -7.31 -1.17
C LEU A 132 4.25 -7.56 -1.88
N GLU A 133 4.16 -7.84 -3.19
CA GLU A 133 5.28 -7.84 -4.12
C GLU A 133 5.10 -6.72 -5.15
N ASN A 134 6.21 -6.15 -5.62
CA ASN A 134 6.26 -5.15 -6.67
C ASN A 134 7.39 -5.48 -7.66
N LYS A 135 7.55 -4.65 -8.67
CA LYS A 135 8.63 -4.76 -9.67
C LYS A 135 9.32 -3.43 -9.83
N ILE A 136 10.62 -3.43 -10.10
CA ILE A 136 11.32 -2.22 -10.52
C ILE A 136 11.34 -2.13 -12.04
N VAL A 137 11.09 -0.92 -12.54
CA VAL A 137 10.94 -0.64 -13.97
C VAL A 137 11.78 0.56 -14.38
N LEU A 138 12.33 0.50 -15.58
CA LEU A 138 12.91 1.65 -16.26
C LEU A 138 11.79 2.47 -16.91
N ILE A 139 11.74 3.76 -16.58
CA ILE A 139 10.79 4.72 -17.14
C ILE A 139 11.48 5.84 -17.90
N ILE A 140 10.79 6.38 -18.89
CA ILE A 140 11.18 7.59 -19.61
C ILE A 140 9.99 8.55 -19.74
N PRO A 141 10.18 9.86 -19.95
CA PRO A 141 9.09 10.77 -20.24
C PRO A 141 8.31 10.34 -21.49
N THR A 142 6.99 10.43 -21.47
CA THR A 142 6.15 10.18 -22.67
C THR A 142 6.45 11.14 -23.81
N SER A 143 6.97 12.33 -23.51
CA SER A 143 7.40 13.33 -24.48
C SER A 143 8.73 13.01 -25.16
N LEU A 144 9.51 12.08 -24.61
CA LEU A 144 10.83 11.72 -25.15
C LEU A 144 10.67 10.75 -26.33
N ASP A 145 11.13 11.20 -27.50
CA ASP A 145 11.26 10.36 -28.70
C ASP A 145 12.63 9.64 -28.69
N ALA A 146 12.80 8.72 -27.75
CA ALA A 146 14.02 7.93 -27.60
C ALA A 146 13.74 6.46 -27.84
N SER A 147 14.73 5.77 -28.41
CA SER A 147 14.65 4.35 -28.75
C SER A 147 15.12 3.45 -27.60
N PHE A 148 14.68 3.73 -26.36
CA PHE A 148 14.88 2.80 -25.25
C PHE A 148 13.95 1.59 -25.45
N ALA A 149 14.50 0.39 -25.44
CA ALA A 149 13.77 -0.86 -25.65
C ALA A 149 14.08 -1.93 -24.60
N SER A 150 15.15 -1.76 -23.83
CA SER A 150 15.58 -2.70 -22.78
C SER A 150 15.99 -1.94 -21.52
N PHE A 151 16.15 -2.68 -20.41
CA PHE A 151 16.62 -2.11 -19.14
C PHE A 151 18.06 -1.60 -19.23
N GLU A 152 18.89 -2.24 -20.03
CA GLU A 152 20.30 -1.90 -20.27
C GLU A 152 20.47 -0.58 -21.02
N ASP A 153 19.46 -0.15 -21.77
CA ASP A 153 19.49 1.13 -22.52
C ASP A 153 19.55 2.35 -21.57
N ILE A 154 19.40 2.15 -20.26
CA ILE A 154 19.68 3.18 -19.24
C ILE A 154 21.08 3.78 -19.40
N THR A 155 22.02 3.02 -19.96
CA THR A 155 23.39 3.51 -20.22
C THR A 155 23.47 4.54 -21.35
N ASP A 156 22.46 4.63 -22.21
CA ASP A 156 22.42 5.58 -23.33
C ASP A 156 21.83 6.96 -22.91
N ALA A 157 21.18 7.03 -21.74
CA ALA A 157 20.70 8.30 -21.20
C ALA A 157 21.85 9.24 -20.83
N ASN A 158 21.64 10.57 -20.95
CA ASN A 158 22.59 11.56 -20.43
C ASN A 158 22.39 11.83 -18.95
N THR A 159 21.13 11.79 -18.48
CA THR A 159 20.72 12.02 -17.09
C THR A 159 19.81 10.89 -16.64
N VAL A 160 20.10 10.34 -15.45
CA VAL A 160 19.35 9.23 -14.86
C VAL A 160 18.86 9.63 -13.47
N ALA A 161 17.61 9.32 -13.16
CA ALA A 161 17.05 9.49 -11.83
C ALA A 161 16.94 8.14 -11.11
N ILE A 162 17.50 8.02 -9.91
CA ILE A 162 17.46 6.81 -9.08
C ILE A 162 17.22 7.23 -7.64
N GLY A 163 16.51 6.43 -6.85
CA GLY A 163 16.44 6.63 -5.39
C GLY A 163 17.83 6.53 -4.74
N ASP A 164 18.11 7.31 -3.69
CA ASP A 164 19.39 7.19 -2.97
C ASP A 164 19.51 5.79 -2.33
N PRO A 165 20.46 4.94 -2.74
CA PRO A 165 20.60 3.59 -2.20
C PRO A 165 20.82 3.52 -0.70
N LYS A 166 21.21 4.64 -0.07
CA LYS A 166 21.43 4.69 1.38
C LYS A 166 20.15 4.65 2.20
N SER A 167 19.03 5.13 1.64
CA SER A 167 17.78 5.29 2.39
C SER A 167 16.51 4.95 1.61
N VAL A 168 16.61 4.81 0.29
CA VAL A 168 15.45 4.59 -0.58
C VAL A 168 15.44 3.14 -1.08
N PRO A 169 14.44 2.32 -0.73
CA PRO A 169 14.38 0.91 -1.13
C PRO A 169 14.51 0.69 -2.64
N VAL A 170 13.77 1.42 -3.48
CA VAL A 170 13.92 1.28 -4.95
C VAL A 170 15.33 1.62 -5.42
N GLY A 171 16.04 2.51 -4.71
CA GLY A 171 17.45 2.80 -4.98
C GLY A 171 18.36 1.64 -4.62
N GLN A 172 18.09 0.92 -3.53
CA GLN A 172 18.80 -0.28 -3.12
C GLN A 172 18.63 -1.40 -4.16
N TYR A 173 17.39 -1.66 -4.59
CA TYR A 173 17.10 -2.62 -5.66
C TYR A 173 17.71 -2.19 -7.00
N SER A 174 17.67 -0.90 -7.33
CA SER A 174 18.30 -0.37 -8.55
C SER A 174 19.82 -0.60 -8.54
N GLN A 175 20.48 -0.31 -7.41
CA GLN A 175 21.91 -0.54 -7.25
C GLN A 175 22.25 -2.02 -7.35
N GLU A 176 21.49 -2.90 -6.72
CA GLU A 176 21.67 -4.34 -6.80
C GLU A 176 21.55 -4.85 -8.24
N SER A 177 20.41 -4.52 -8.89
CA SER A 177 20.14 -4.93 -10.27
C SER A 177 21.23 -4.44 -11.22
N LEU A 178 21.53 -3.12 -11.21
CA LEU A 178 22.56 -2.55 -12.08
C LEU A 178 23.96 -3.08 -11.78
N THR A 179 24.27 -3.42 -10.52
CA THR A 179 25.56 -4.07 -10.16
C THR A 179 25.64 -5.47 -10.72
N ASN A 180 24.60 -6.27 -10.59
CA ASN A 180 24.55 -7.63 -11.11
C ASN A 180 24.61 -7.67 -12.66
N LEU A 181 24.09 -6.63 -13.32
CA LEU A 181 24.19 -6.42 -14.76
C LEU A 181 25.53 -5.79 -15.20
N GLY A 182 26.38 -5.36 -14.26
CA GLY A 182 27.65 -4.69 -14.57
C GLY A 182 27.50 -3.25 -15.07
N LEU A 183 26.37 -2.59 -14.82
CA LEU A 183 25.99 -1.26 -15.32
C LEU A 183 26.12 -0.16 -14.27
N TRP A 184 26.26 -0.50 -12.99
CA TRP A 184 26.19 0.47 -11.87
C TRP A 184 27.18 1.63 -12.00
N ASP A 185 28.46 1.35 -12.31
CA ASP A 185 29.49 2.37 -12.39
C ASP A 185 29.19 3.42 -13.49
N ALA A 186 28.72 2.95 -14.65
CA ALA A 186 28.39 3.81 -15.78
C ALA A 186 27.14 4.65 -15.50
N VAL A 187 26.14 4.08 -14.82
CA VAL A 187 24.87 4.73 -14.50
C VAL A 187 25.03 5.69 -13.34
N SER A 188 25.68 5.27 -12.24
CA SER A 188 25.84 6.09 -11.03
C SER A 188 26.65 7.37 -11.28
N ALA A 189 27.58 7.35 -12.25
CA ALA A 189 28.39 8.53 -12.64
C ALA A 189 27.55 9.69 -13.22
N LYS A 190 26.32 9.42 -13.67
CA LYS A 190 25.38 10.40 -14.25
C LYS A 190 24.02 10.42 -13.58
N ALA A 191 23.89 9.70 -12.47
CA ALA A 191 22.64 9.61 -11.72
C ALA A 191 22.44 10.81 -10.79
N SER A 192 21.21 11.29 -10.74
CA SER A 192 20.68 12.12 -9.67
C SER A 192 19.96 11.21 -8.67
N PHE A 193 20.27 11.37 -7.38
CA PHE A 193 19.73 10.52 -6.34
C PHE A 193 18.57 11.21 -5.61
N GLY A 194 17.35 10.69 -5.82
CA GLY A 194 16.14 11.17 -5.18
C GLY A 194 16.02 10.69 -3.73
N THR A 195 15.35 11.47 -2.92
CA THR A 195 15.17 11.20 -1.49
C THR A 195 14.02 10.22 -1.20
N ASN A 196 13.15 9.98 -2.17
CA ASN A 196 12.13 8.93 -2.23
C ASN A 196 11.79 8.62 -3.69
N VAL A 197 10.92 7.63 -3.93
CA VAL A 197 10.56 7.21 -5.28
C VAL A 197 9.70 8.22 -6.01
N THR A 198 8.84 8.95 -5.30
CA THR A 198 7.98 9.98 -5.88
C THR A 198 8.80 11.12 -6.49
N GLU A 199 9.90 11.50 -5.84
CA GLU A 199 10.82 12.50 -6.38
C GLU A 199 11.48 12.02 -7.68
N VAL A 200 11.90 10.76 -7.74
CA VAL A 200 12.44 10.13 -8.95
C VAL A 200 11.42 10.15 -10.08
N LEU A 201 10.19 9.70 -9.81
CA LEU A 201 9.08 9.72 -10.77
C LEU A 201 8.85 11.13 -11.33
N ASN A 202 8.79 12.13 -10.44
CA ASN A 202 8.54 13.51 -10.81
C ASN A 202 9.65 14.08 -11.71
N TRP A 203 10.92 13.80 -11.43
CA TRP A 203 12.03 14.26 -12.28
C TRP A 203 11.94 13.71 -13.70
N VAL A 204 11.54 12.44 -13.85
CA VAL A 204 11.32 11.86 -15.19
C VAL A 204 10.05 12.44 -15.82
N ALA A 205 8.94 12.51 -15.08
CA ALA A 205 7.67 13.04 -15.58
C ALA A 205 7.78 14.51 -16.05
N GLU A 206 8.68 15.29 -15.45
CA GLU A 206 8.96 16.69 -15.79
C GLU A 206 10.09 16.84 -16.84
N SER A 207 10.61 15.72 -17.35
CA SER A 207 11.75 15.69 -18.28
C SER A 207 13.02 16.37 -17.72
N SER A 208 13.17 16.37 -16.39
CA SER A 208 14.40 16.79 -15.70
C SER A 208 15.46 15.69 -15.71
N ALA A 209 15.05 14.44 -15.93
CA ALA A 209 15.90 13.30 -16.22
C ALA A 209 15.41 12.60 -17.50
N ASP A 210 16.35 12.04 -18.29
CA ASP A 210 16.03 11.32 -19.51
C ASP A 210 15.34 9.98 -19.23
N CYS A 211 15.70 9.35 -18.11
CA CYS A 211 15.08 8.12 -17.62
C CYS A 211 15.25 8.00 -16.09
N GLY A 212 14.58 7.02 -15.53
CA GLY A 212 14.72 6.69 -14.10
C GLY A 212 14.26 5.29 -13.79
N ILE A 213 14.57 4.82 -12.57
CA ILE A 213 14.09 3.54 -12.06
C ILE A 213 13.14 3.81 -10.90
N VAL A 214 11.91 3.31 -11.04
CA VAL A 214 10.83 3.39 -10.04
C VAL A 214 10.16 2.03 -9.89
N TYR A 215 9.17 1.91 -9.01
CA TYR A 215 8.32 0.73 -9.00
C TYR A 215 7.26 0.79 -10.12
N ALA A 216 6.79 -0.37 -10.54
CA ALA A 216 5.73 -0.45 -11.57
C ALA A 216 4.45 0.27 -11.13
N THR A 217 4.12 0.19 -9.84
CA THR A 217 2.98 0.89 -9.24
C THR A 217 3.13 2.41 -9.33
N ASP A 218 4.31 2.97 -9.06
CA ASP A 218 4.54 4.42 -9.19
C ASP A 218 4.40 4.87 -10.65
N ALA A 219 4.95 4.10 -11.59
CA ALA A 219 4.83 4.41 -13.01
C ALA A 219 3.36 4.45 -13.49
N ALA A 220 2.48 3.66 -12.86
CA ALA A 220 1.06 3.60 -13.19
C ALA A 220 0.26 4.82 -12.67
N THR A 221 0.79 5.63 -11.75
CA THR A 221 0.08 6.79 -11.18
C THR A 221 -0.01 7.98 -12.14
N THR A 222 0.70 7.98 -13.27
CA THR A 222 0.73 9.11 -14.21
C THR A 222 0.91 8.65 -15.66
N ASP A 223 0.28 9.38 -16.58
CA ASP A 223 0.46 9.23 -18.04
C ASP A 223 1.67 9.99 -18.61
N ARG A 224 2.42 10.71 -17.75
CA ARG A 224 3.57 11.53 -18.15
C ARG A 224 4.85 10.73 -18.34
N VAL A 225 4.88 9.49 -17.88
CA VAL A 225 5.97 8.55 -18.07
C VAL A 225 5.48 7.30 -18.80
N LYS A 226 6.39 6.61 -19.46
CA LYS A 226 6.14 5.26 -20.01
C LYS A 226 7.18 4.28 -19.50
N VAL A 227 6.73 3.09 -19.17
CA VAL A 227 7.60 1.97 -18.84
C VAL A 227 8.26 1.45 -20.10
N VAL A 228 9.59 1.34 -20.05
CA VAL A 228 10.40 0.75 -21.14
C VAL A 228 10.56 -0.75 -20.93
N ALA A 229 11.02 -1.14 -19.74
CA ALA A 229 11.28 -2.52 -19.38
C ALA A 229 11.23 -2.72 -17.87
N GLU A 230 10.90 -3.94 -17.44
CA GLU A 230 11.14 -4.41 -16.08
C GLU A 230 12.62 -4.77 -15.92
N ALA A 231 13.16 -4.65 -14.71
CA ALA A 231 14.47 -5.17 -14.42
C ALA A 231 14.49 -6.70 -14.65
N PRO A 232 15.56 -7.26 -15.24
CA PRO A 232 15.67 -8.70 -15.42
C PRO A 232 15.52 -9.44 -14.09
N ALA A 233 14.70 -10.50 -14.06
CA ALA A 233 14.38 -11.23 -12.83
C ALA A 233 15.62 -11.80 -12.12
N ASP A 234 16.65 -12.17 -12.87
CA ASP A 234 17.92 -12.69 -12.35
C ASP A 234 18.89 -11.59 -11.90
N SER A 235 18.53 -10.32 -12.08
CA SER A 235 19.31 -9.18 -11.60
C SER A 235 19.06 -8.83 -10.12
N LEU A 236 18.06 -9.42 -9.48
CA LEU A 236 17.77 -9.31 -8.06
C LEU A 236 17.92 -10.65 -7.37
N LYS A 237 18.41 -10.67 -6.12
CA LYS A 237 18.56 -11.89 -5.31
C LYS A 237 17.23 -12.40 -4.75
N SER A 238 16.29 -11.49 -4.55
CA SER A 238 14.98 -11.78 -3.99
C SER A 238 13.91 -10.87 -4.62
N PRO A 239 12.63 -11.27 -4.57
CA PRO A 239 11.54 -10.41 -4.98
C PRO A 239 11.54 -9.07 -4.24
N VAL A 240 10.90 -8.06 -4.83
CA VAL A 240 10.70 -6.75 -4.22
C VAL A 240 9.52 -6.82 -3.26
N LEU A 241 9.78 -7.05 -1.98
CA LEU A 241 8.78 -7.30 -0.97
C LEU A 241 8.48 -6.08 -0.12
N TYR A 242 7.21 -5.95 0.25
CA TYR A 242 6.68 -4.91 1.12
C TYR A 242 6.18 -5.53 2.42
N PRO A 243 6.99 -5.57 3.48
CA PRO A 243 6.56 -6.00 4.80
C PRO A 243 5.80 -4.90 5.52
N VAL A 244 4.74 -5.30 6.23
CA VAL A 244 4.00 -4.48 7.19
C VAL A 244 4.10 -5.07 8.58
N ALA A 245 4.15 -4.23 9.60
CA ALA A 245 4.12 -4.64 11.00
C ALA A 245 3.57 -3.54 11.91
N MET A 246 3.15 -3.93 13.11
CA MET A 246 2.86 -3.02 14.20
C MET A 246 4.15 -2.62 14.92
N THR A 247 4.21 -1.38 15.43
CA THR A 247 5.28 -0.99 16.33
C THR A 247 5.01 -1.48 17.75
N LYS A 248 6.06 -1.72 18.55
CA LYS A 248 5.91 -2.20 19.93
C LYS A 248 5.24 -1.20 20.87
N GLU A 249 5.40 0.08 20.59
CA GLU A 249 4.90 1.16 21.43
C GLU A 249 3.77 1.92 20.71
N ALA A 250 2.91 1.19 19.98
CA ALA A 250 1.76 1.76 19.29
C ALA A 250 0.89 2.57 20.27
N PRO A 251 0.73 3.89 20.07
CA PRO A 251 0.00 4.76 20.99
C PRO A 251 -1.47 4.41 21.14
N ASN A 252 -2.09 3.86 20.09
CA ASN A 252 -3.50 3.48 20.05
C ASN A 252 -3.68 2.02 19.63
N GLN A 253 -3.20 1.09 20.46
CA GLN A 253 -3.03 -0.32 20.12
C GLN A 253 -4.31 -0.98 19.58
N GLU A 254 -5.48 -0.77 20.21
CA GLU A 254 -6.73 -1.42 19.76
C GLU A 254 -7.16 -0.96 18.36
N ALA A 255 -7.03 0.34 18.05
CA ALA A 255 -7.36 0.87 16.74
C ALA A 255 -6.28 0.49 15.70
N ALA A 256 -5.01 0.44 16.11
CA ALA A 256 -3.90 -0.02 15.28
C ALA A 256 -4.06 -1.50 14.88
N GLU A 257 -4.43 -2.38 15.81
CA GLU A 257 -4.74 -3.79 15.54
C GLU A 257 -5.89 -3.92 14.51
N ALA A 258 -6.97 -3.16 14.70
CA ALA A 258 -8.09 -3.19 13.77
C ALA A 258 -7.71 -2.72 12.36
N PHE A 259 -6.85 -1.69 12.26
CA PHE A 259 -6.35 -1.21 10.97
C PHE A 259 -5.36 -2.20 10.34
N TYR A 260 -4.48 -2.79 11.14
CA TYR A 260 -3.58 -3.84 10.70
C TYR A 260 -4.35 -5.06 10.14
N GLU A 261 -5.36 -5.56 10.87
CA GLU A 261 -6.22 -6.64 10.38
C GLU A 261 -6.94 -6.27 9.07
N PHE A 262 -7.39 -5.01 8.94
CA PHE A 262 -8.00 -4.53 7.70
C PHE A 262 -7.01 -4.56 6.54
N ILE A 263 -5.77 -4.05 6.74
CA ILE A 263 -4.71 -4.07 5.71
C ILE A 263 -4.43 -5.51 5.22
N LEU A 264 -4.50 -6.50 6.11
CA LEU A 264 -4.28 -7.91 5.78
C LEU A 264 -5.50 -8.60 5.14
N SER A 265 -6.66 -7.95 5.05
CA SER A 265 -7.90 -8.53 4.52
C SER A 265 -7.88 -8.70 3.00
N ASP A 266 -8.77 -9.56 2.50
CA ASP A 266 -8.96 -9.74 1.05
C ASP A 266 -9.55 -8.49 0.39
N ASP A 267 -10.37 -7.71 1.12
CA ASP A 267 -10.92 -6.45 0.62
C ASP A 267 -9.81 -5.42 0.39
N ALA A 268 -8.89 -5.26 1.35
CA ALA A 268 -7.73 -4.40 1.20
C ALA A 268 -6.78 -4.90 0.11
N MET A 269 -6.59 -6.23 0.01
CA MET A 269 -5.77 -6.81 -1.05
C MET A 269 -6.32 -6.51 -2.44
N THR A 270 -7.63 -6.58 -2.62
CA THR A 270 -8.28 -6.19 -3.89
C THR A 270 -7.97 -4.74 -4.27
N ILE A 271 -7.92 -3.84 -3.28
CA ILE A 271 -7.52 -2.46 -3.49
C ILE A 271 -6.04 -2.39 -3.90
N PHE A 272 -5.13 -3.03 -3.15
CA PHE A 272 -3.70 -3.03 -3.51
C PHE A 272 -3.45 -3.56 -4.92
N GLU A 273 -4.13 -4.64 -5.32
CA GLU A 273 -4.03 -5.20 -6.67
C GLU A 273 -4.52 -4.21 -7.75
N SER A 274 -5.53 -3.39 -7.45
CA SER A 274 -6.02 -2.35 -8.38
C SER A 274 -4.97 -1.26 -8.65
N TYR A 275 -4.05 -1.03 -7.69
CA TYR A 275 -2.89 -0.15 -7.83
C TYR A 275 -1.65 -0.85 -8.42
N GLY A 276 -1.75 -2.15 -8.76
CA GLY A 276 -0.70 -2.90 -9.45
C GLY A 276 0.26 -3.65 -8.53
N PHE A 277 -0.01 -3.72 -7.23
CA PHE A 277 0.70 -4.62 -6.31
C PHE A 277 0.27 -6.07 -6.54
N THR A 278 1.11 -7.01 -6.15
CA THR A 278 0.80 -8.44 -6.17
C THR A 278 0.69 -8.97 -4.74
N ASP A 279 -0.32 -9.79 -4.47
CA ASP A 279 -0.48 -10.49 -3.19
C ASP A 279 0.67 -11.49 -2.98
N TYR A 280 1.44 -11.31 -1.92
CA TYR A 280 2.55 -12.20 -1.57
C TYR A 280 2.21 -13.16 -0.43
N ARG A 281 1.07 -13.00 0.27
CA ARG A 281 0.65 -13.86 1.40
C ARG A 281 0.56 -15.34 1.04
N SER A 282 0.27 -15.65 -0.21
CA SER A 282 0.07 -17.02 -0.71
C SER A 282 1.33 -17.66 -1.31
N ALA A 283 2.49 -16.98 -1.28
CA ALA A 283 3.75 -17.45 -1.85
C ALA A 283 4.61 -18.25 -0.86
N GLU A 284 4.19 -18.37 0.43
CA GLU A 284 4.87 -19.16 1.47
C GLU A 284 4.37 -20.60 1.58
#